data_1f2519a6027919ce4cb1031999e261c4
#
_entry.id   1f2519a6027919ce4cb1031999e261c4
#
_cell.length_a   1.000
_cell.length_b   1.000
_cell.length_c   1.000
_cell.angle_alpha   90.00
_cell.angle_beta   90.00
_cell.angle_gamma   90.00
#
_symmetry.space_group_name_H-M   'P 1'
#
loop_
_entity.id
_entity.type
_entity.pdbx_description
1 polymer ?
#
loop_
_entity_poly.entity_id
_entity_poly.type
_entity_poly.pdbx_seq_one_letter_code
_entity_poly.pdbx_strand_id
1 'polypeptide(L)'
;GAKVFYVMGYNSRFSILSDIEIMQLNEVVTRTVKSYNDPDCVTIVADPLHCSTQTSIDFAKHAEMIGADVISLIFREKVYFEEQVYNHYKEVSDNCNIGILIHEMPLNNGIPGQPPQIDWSLELLDKIADLENVIAIKEDAKKDEYTDKVSRKLCDRLAVITSGYGMKQWMKFTPHVHSWLSGSGGFNPAIEVDFYEAWLANDIDKCNDIIENVELPFNTIKDRFGWHLGIKSAMHVMGVMSRQERMPLQQLPDNDFKNLEKMMEEISNRSPYLVRRTK
;
A
#
# COMPACT_ATOMS: atom_id res chain seq x y z
N GLY A 1 -16.82 4.22 -3.38
CA GLY A 1 -16.50 5.50 -2.74
C GLY A 1 -15.01 5.76 -2.57
N ALA A 2 -14.13 4.75 -2.83
CA ALA A 2 -12.69 4.96 -2.75
C ALA A 2 -12.24 6.03 -3.75
N LYS A 3 -11.33 6.91 -3.33
CA LYS A 3 -10.80 8.02 -4.12
C LYS A 3 -9.32 7.91 -4.43
N VAL A 4 -8.56 7.16 -3.65
CA VAL A 4 -7.12 6.96 -3.85
C VAL A 4 -6.87 5.50 -4.25
N PHE A 5 -6.24 5.31 -5.40
CA PHE A 5 -5.97 4.00 -5.99
C PHE A 5 -4.47 3.78 -6.07
N TYR A 6 -3.95 2.91 -5.21
CA TYR A 6 -2.54 2.56 -5.22
C TYR A 6 -2.33 1.28 -6.03
N VAL A 7 -1.89 1.44 -7.27
CA VAL A 7 -1.52 0.37 -8.19
C VAL A 7 -0.16 -0.19 -7.77
N MET A 8 0.04 -1.48 -7.91
CA MET A 8 1.35 -2.10 -7.63
C MET A 8 1.85 -1.92 -6.19
N GLY A 9 0.96 -1.76 -5.21
CA GLY A 9 1.35 -1.91 -3.81
C GLY A 9 1.97 -3.29 -3.54
N TYR A 10 2.59 -3.48 -2.37
CA TYR A 10 3.29 -4.72 -1.97
C TYR A 10 2.51 -6.01 -2.28
N ASN A 11 1.19 -5.96 -2.34
CA ASN A 11 0.30 -7.09 -2.64
C ASN A 11 0.27 -7.51 -4.12
N SER A 12 0.85 -6.75 -5.03
CA SER A 12 0.67 -6.91 -6.48
C SER A 12 1.51 -7.99 -7.12
N ARG A 13 2.33 -8.73 -6.36
CA ARG A 13 3.21 -9.77 -6.92
C ARG A 13 4.19 -9.27 -7.98
N PHE A 14 4.57 -8.00 -7.96
CA PHE A 14 5.38 -7.38 -9.01
C PHE A 14 6.77 -8.00 -9.18
N SER A 15 7.28 -8.76 -8.20
CA SER A 15 8.51 -9.54 -8.34
C SER A 15 8.45 -10.65 -9.41
N ILE A 16 7.27 -10.99 -9.91
CA ILE A 16 7.06 -11.98 -10.98
C ILE A 16 6.45 -11.36 -12.25
N LEU A 17 6.42 -10.05 -12.33
CA LEU A 17 6.03 -9.28 -13.51
C LEU A 17 7.28 -8.70 -14.16
N SER A 18 7.29 -8.61 -15.49
CA SER A 18 8.29 -7.83 -16.21
C SER A 18 7.99 -6.33 -16.10
N ASP A 19 9.00 -5.49 -16.36
CA ASP A 19 8.84 -4.03 -16.37
C ASP A 19 7.73 -3.59 -17.34
N ILE A 20 7.64 -4.23 -18.51
CA ILE A 20 6.58 -3.98 -19.50
C ILE A 20 5.20 -4.29 -18.91
N GLU A 21 5.04 -5.40 -18.21
CA GLU A 21 3.77 -5.77 -17.58
C GLU A 21 3.41 -4.81 -16.44
N ILE A 22 4.40 -4.33 -15.68
CA ILE A 22 4.19 -3.32 -14.64
C ILE A 22 3.71 -2.01 -15.28
N MET A 23 4.36 -1.53 -16.33
CA MET A 23 3.93 -0.35 -17.09
C MET A 23 2.51 -0.49 -17.63
N GLN A 24 2.18 -1.64 -18.24
CA GLN A 24 0.84 -1.93 -18.74
C GLN A 24 -0.22 -1.91 -17.63
N LEU A 25 0.08 -2.47 -16.47
CA LEU A 25 -0.82 -2.47 -15.32
C LEU A 25 -1.05 -1.04 -14.82
N ASN A 26 0.02 -0.27 -14.65
CA ASN A 26 -0.06 1.14 -14.28
C ASN A 26 -0.95 1.92 -15.26
N GLU A 27 -0.76 1.72 -16.56
CA GLU A 27 -1.53 2.38 -17.61
C GLU A 27 -3.02 1.99 -17.58
N VAL A 28 -3.33 0.69 -17.52
CA VAL A 28 -4.72 0.19 -17.53
C VAL A 28 -5.49 0.72 -16.33
N VAL A 29 -4.90 0.69 -15.14
CA VAL A 29 -5.57 1.18 -13.93
C VAL A 29 -5.75 2.69 -13.97
N THR A 30 -4.71 3.45 -14.34
CA THR A 30 -4.80 4.91 -14.47
C THR A 30 -5.90 5.32 -15.46
N ARG A 31 -5.91 4.75 -16.66
CA ARG A 31 -6.96 5.02 -17.67
C ARG A 31 -8.36 4.66 -17.17
N THR A 32 -8.48 3.53 -16.46
CA THR A 32 -9.76 3.11 -15.90
C THR A 32 -10.27 4.11 -14.88
N VAL A 33 -9.43 4.53 -13.93
CA VAL A 33 -9.82 5.52 -12.91
C VAL A 33 -10.17 6.85 -13.57
N LYS A 34 -9.34 7.36 -14.48
CA LYS A 34 -9.59 8.64 -15.19
C LYS A 34 -10.87 8.59 -16.05
N SER A 35 -11.29 7.43 -16.54
CA SER A 35 -12.53 7.30 -17.33
C SER A 35 -13.82 7.58 -16.54
N TYR A 36 -13.79 7.56 -15.22
CA TYR A 36 -14.91 7.96 -14.38
C TYR A 36 -15.12 9.48 -14.31
N ASN A 37 -14.14 10.28 -14.80
CA ASN A 37 -14.19 11.74 -14.80
C ASN A 37 -14.45 12.35 -13.40
N ASP A 38 -13.96 11.72 -12.37
CA ASP A 38 -14.06 12.18 -10.99
C ASP A 38 -12.73 12.89 -10.61
N PRO A 39 -12.74 14.22 -10.42
CA PRO A 39 -11.52 14.98 -10.16
C PRO A 39 -10.87 14.67 -8.80
N ASP A 40 -11.61 14.07 -7.88
CA ASP A 40 -11.10 13.70 -6.57
C ASP A 40 -10.36 12.35 -6.59
N CYS A 41 -10.42 11.62 -7.72
CA CYS A 41 -9.74 10.34 -7.83
C CYS A 41 -8.26 10.52 -8.15
N VAL A 42 -7.41 9.97 -7.29
CA VAL A 42 -5.96 9.99 -7.38
C VAL A 42 -5.43 8.59 -7.70
N THR A 43 -4.55 8.50 -8.68
CA THR A 43 -3.83 7.25 -9.00
C THR A 43 -2.37 7.34 -8.58
N ILE A 44 -1.96 6.40 -7.73
CA ILE A 44 -0.58 6.19 -7.32
C ILE A 44 -0.08 4.95 -8.04
N VAL A 45 0.89 5.11 -8.94
CA VAL A 45 1.55 4.00 -9.63
C VAL A 45 2.91 3.73 -9.01
N ALA A 46 3.58 2.63 -9.35
CA ALA A 46 4.85 2.28 -8.73
C ALA A 46 5.89 1.82 -9.76
N ASP A 47 7.15 1.98 -9.42
CA ASP A 47 8.29 1.39 -10.09
C ASP A 47 8.50 -0.09 -9.67
N PRO A 48 9.41 -0.84 -10.34
CA PRO A 48 9.76 -2.19 -9.94
C PRO A 48 10.41 -2.24 -8.54
N LEU A 49 10.17 -3.34 -7.80
CA LEU A 49 10.69 -3.53 -6.43
C LEU A 49 12.21 -3.41 -6.32
N HIS A 50 12.92 -3.90 -7.33
CA HIS A 50 14.38 -3.84 -7.42
C HIS A 50 14.75 -3.26 -8.77
N CYS A 51 15.23 -2.04 -8.79
CA CYS A 51 15.60 -1.38 -10.03
C CYS A 51 16.67 -0.31 -9.80
N SER A 52 17.28 0.13 -10.90
CA SER A 52 18.21 1.26 -10.86
C SER A 52 17.48 2.59 -10.77
N THR A 53 18.18 3.65 -10.37
CA THR A 53 17.64 5.02 -10.41
C THR A 53 17.15 5.40 -11.80
N GLN A 54 17.87 4.99 -12.85
CA GLN A 54 17.43 5.24 -14.23
C GLN A 54 16.10 4.55 -14.54
N THR A 55 15.91 3.32 -14.10
CA THR A 55 14.61 2.62 -14.26
C THR A 55 13.49 3.36 -13.54
N SER A 56 13.72 3.86 -12.32
CA SER A 56 12.71 4.66 -11.59
C SER A 56 12.39 5.96 -12.33
N ILE A 57 13.38 6.63 -12.96
CA ILE A 57 13.16 7.80 -13.82
C ILE A 57 12.30 7.44 -15.04
N ASP A 58 12.60 6.31 -15.69
CA ASP A 58 11.83 5.86 -16.87
C ASP A 58 10.38 5.55 -16.50
N PHE A 59 10.16 4.93 -15.33
CA PHE A 59 8.81 4.69 -14.79
C PHE A 59 8.10 5.99 -14.40
N ALA A 60 8.80 6.98 -13.83
CA ALA A 60 8.23 8.28 -13.51
C ALA A 60 7.77 9.02 -14.78
N LYS A 61 8.58 9.03 -15.82
CA LYS A 61 8.23 9.61 -17.14
C LYS A 61 7.06 8.87 -17.80
N HIS A 62 7.03 7.54 -17.69
CA HIS A 62 5.89 6.76 -18.16
C HIS A 62 4.62 7.11 -17.37
N ALA A 63 4.70 7.25 -16.04
CA ALA A 63 3.59 7.65 -15.19
C ALA A 63 3.02 9.03 -15.58
N GLU A 64 3.87 10.01 -15.85
CA GLU A 64 3.45 11.31 -16.42
C GLU A 64 2.72 11.16 -17.74
N MET A 65 3.29 10.38 -18.66
CA MET A 65 2.73 10.16 -20.00
C MET A 65 1.33 9.53 -19.97
N ILE A 66 1.08 8.61 -19.05
CA ILE A 66 -0.24 7.95 -18.91
C ILE A 66 -1.24 8.75 -18.09
N GLY A 67 -0.83 9.88 -17.50
CA GLY A 67 -1.67 10.77 -16.69
C GLY A 67 -1.91 10.28 -15.26
N ALA A 68 -0.99 9.50 -14.70
CA ALA A 68 -1.01 9.19 -13.26
C ALA A 68 -0.70 10.45 -12.44
N ASP A 69 -1.16 10.48 -11.19
CA ASP A 69 -0.99 11.64 -10.33
C ASP A 69 0.29 11.55 -9.48
N VAL A 70 0.66 10.34 -9.09
CA VAL A 70 1.78 10.08 -8.17
C VAL A 70 2.52 8.82 -8.59
N ILE A 71 3.87 8.84 -8.48
CA ILE A 71 4.68 7.63 -8.52
C ILE A 71 5.18 7.27 -7.12
N SER A 72 5.01 6.02 -6.74
CA SER A 72 5.58 5.47 -5.51
C SER A 72 6.93 4.84 -5.81
N LEU A 73 7.96 5.28 -5.09
CA LEU A 73 9.31 4.75 -5.19
C LEU A 73 9.65 3.95 -3.94
N ILE A 74 10.18 2.75 -4.13
CA ILE A 74 10.61 1.87 -3.03
C ILE A 74 12.09 1.54 -3.16
N PHE A 75 12.90 1.99 -2.20
CA PHE A 75 14.34 1.68 -2.20
C PHE A 75 14.59 0.34 -1.52
N ARG A 76 14.99 -0.68 -2.28
CA ARG A 76 15.21 -2.06 -1.79
C ARG A 76 16.64 -2.58 -1.96
N GLU A 77 17.53 -1.76 -2.51
CA GLU A 77 18.93 -2.12 -2.65
C GLU A 77 19.68 -2.02 -1.30
N LYS A 78 20.86 -2.62 -1.23
CA LYS A 78 21.69 -2.52 -0.03
C LYS A 78 22.18 -1.09 0.17
N VAL A 79 21.95 -0.56 1.35
CA VAL A 79 22.42 0.77 1.74
C VAL A 79 23.66 0.66 2.62
N TYR A 80 24.68 1.44 2.28
CA TYR A 80 25.89 1.63 3.08
C TYR A 80 25.91 3.00 3.74
N PHE A 81 25.31 3.98 3.07
CA PHE A 81 25.18 5.37 3.53
C PHE A 81 23.80 5.90 3.14
N GLU A 82 23.15 6.63 4.02
CA GLU A 82 21.82 7.21 3.77
C GLU A 82 21.80 8.21 2.58
N GLU A 83 22.94 8.85 2.32
CA GLU A 83 23.09 9.73 1.15
C GLU A 83 22.84 9.00 -0.17
N GLN A 84 23.10 7.71 -0.24
CA GLN A 84 22.78 6.86 -1.39
C GLN A 84 21.27 6.81 -1.67
N VAL A 85 20.47 6.75 -0.60
CA VAL A 85 19.00 6.77 -0.70
C VAL A 85 18.51 8.17 -1.08
N TYR A 86 19.04 9.21 -0.42
CA TYR A 86 18.72 10.59 -0.76
C TYR A 86 18.99 10.91 -2.23
N ASN A 87 20.18 10.53 -2.73
CA ASN A 87 20.56 10.78 -4.13
C ASN A 87 19.67 10.06 -5.12
N HIS A 88 19.18 8.85 -4.77
CA HIS A 88 18.19 8.15 -5.59
C HIS A 88 16.89 8.97 -5.75
N TYR A 89 16.30 9.41 -4.63
CA TYR A 89 15.07 10.22 -4.66
C TYR A 89 15.30 11.58 -5.34
N LYS A 90 16.42 12.22 -5.05
CA LYS A 90 16.78 13.50 -5.66
C LYS A 90 16.91 13.38 -7.17
N GLU A 91 17.62 12.38 -7.66
CA GLU A 91 17.82 12.18 -9.11
C GLU A 91 16.48 11.90 -9.83
N VAL A 92 15.59 11.12 -9.23
CA VAL A 92 14.25 10.92 -9.80
C VAL A 92 13.46 12.23 -9.78
N SER A 93 13.47 12.96 -8.66
CA SER A 93 12.79 14.23 -8.49
C SER A 93 13.26 15.27 -9.52
N ASP A 94 14.56 15.38 -9.76
CA ASP A 94 15.14 16.31 -10.72
C ASP A 94 14.76 15.98 -12.20
N ASN A 95 14.30 14.76 -12.47
CA ASN A 95 14.04 14.27 -13.83
C ASN A 95 12.56 14.01 -14.15
N CYS A 96 11.64 14.36 -13.25
CA CYS A 96 10.20 14.22 -13.47
C CYS A 96 9.42 15.39 -12.85
N ASN A 97 8.15 15.57 -13.29
CA ASN A 97 7.25 16.59 -12.74
C ASN A 97 6.02 15.97 -12.03
N ILE A 98 6.02 14.65 -11.85
CA ILE A 98 4.93 13.95 -11.17
C ILE A 98 5.14 13.96 -9.65
N GLY A 99 4.07 13.91 -8.87
CA GLY A 99 4.17 13.74 -7.41
C GLY A 99 4.89 12.44 -7.04
N ILE A 100 5.79 12.49 -6.08
CA ILE A 100 6.52 11.32 -5.57
C ILE A 100 5.98 10.93 -4.20
N LEU A 101 5.69 9.65 -4.03
CA LEU A 101 5.42 9.01 -2.75
C LEU A 101 6.62 8.19 -2.31
N ILE A 102 7.15 8.49 -1.13
CA ILE A 102 8.16 7.66 -0.47
C ILE A 102 7.47 6.39 0.04
N HIS A 103 7.79 5.21 -0.52
CA HIS A 103 7.39 3.95 0.09
C HIS A 103 8.47 3.51 1.08
N GLU A 104 8.34 3.96 2.32
CA GLU A 104 9.27 3.66 3.40
C GLU A 104 9.06 2.22 3.87
N MET A 105 10.09 1.41 3.75
CA MET A 105 10.23 0.10 4.38
C MET A 105 11.65 0.01 4.94
N PRO A 106 11.89 -0.75 6.01
CA PRO A 106 13.25 -0.89 6.55
C PRO A 106 14.28 -1.18 5.46
N LEU A 107 15.36 -0.41 5.45
CA LEU A 107 16.43 -0.50 4.45
C LEU A 107 17.21 -1.81 4.59
N ASN A 108 17.60 -2.42 3.49
CA ASN A 108 18.56 -3.53 3.51
C ASN A 108 19.95 -3.00 3.86
N ASN A 109 20.47 -3.40 5.02
CA ASN A 109 21.79 -2.95 5.47
C ASN A 109 22.90 -3.68 4.70
N GLY A 110 23.79 -2.92 4.07
CA GLY A 110 24.94 -3.43 3.34
C GLY A 110 26.21 -3.62 4.17
N ILE A 111 26.21 -3.18 5.45
CA ILE A 111 27.38 -3.22 6.30
C ILE A 111 27.51 -4.60 6.96
N PRO A 112 28.60 -5.35 6.69
CA PRO A 112 28.82 -6.68 7.30
C PRO A 112 28.86 -6.60 8.83
N GLY A 113 28.19 -7.56 9.50
CA GLY A 113 28.18 -7.65 10.96
C GLY A 113 27.17 -6.72 11.66
N GLN A 114 26.44 -5.93 10.92
CA GLN A 114 25.33 -5.12 11.42
C GLN A 114 23.96 -5.82 11.19
N PRO A 115 22.88 -5.39 11.88
CA PRO A 115 21.55 -5.92 11.61
C PRO A 115 21.20 -5.87 10.11
N PRO A 116 20.53 -6.90 9.57
CA PRO A 116 20.26 -7.00 8.11
C PRO A 116 19.34 -5.91 7.59
N GLN A 117 18.56 -5.30 8.48
CA GLN A 117 17.66 -4.17 8.17
C GLN A 117 17.82 -3.06 9.20
N ILE A 118 17.66 -1.84 8.73
CA ILE A 118 17.68 -0.61 9.54
C ILE A 118 16.47 0.25 9.20
N ASP A 119 15.94 0.97 10.19
CA ASP A 119 14.92 1.97 9.94
C ASP A 119 15.57 3.20 9.28
N TRP A 120 14.80 3.92 8.48
CA TRP A 120 15.25 5.19 7.92
C TRP A 120 15.42 6.21 9.05
N SER A 121 16.49 7.01 9.01
CA SER A 121 16.60 8.10 9.98
C SER A 121 15.57 9.20 9.69
N LEU A 122 15.12 9.90 10.74
CA LEU A 122 14.23 11.04 10.56
C LEU A 122 14.91 12.18 9.77
N GLU A 123 16.22 12.29 9.86
CA GLU A 123 17.04 13.24 9.10
C GLU A 123 17.02 12.93 7.61
N LEU A 124 17.13 11.65 7.24
CA LEU A 124 17.01 11.23 5.84
C LEU A 124 15.62 11.53 5.28
N LEU A 125 14.58 11.15 6.01
CA LEU A 125 13.20 11.40 5.60
C LEU A 125 12.89 12.90 5.48
N ASP A 126 13.42 13.70 6.38
CA ASP A 126 13.29 15.16 6.37
C ASP A 126 13.90 15.78 5.11
N LYS A 127 15.13 15.35 4.75
CA LYS A 127 15.81 15.80 3.53
C LYS A 127 15.07 15.40 2.26
N ILE A 128 14.53 14.19 2.20
CA ILE A 128 13.77 13.73 1.03
C ILE A 128 12.45 14.50 0.93
N ALA A 129 11.81 14.78 2.06
CA ALA A 129 10.57 15.56 2.11
C ALA A 129 10.72 17.02 1.68
N ASP A 130 11.95 17.55 1.60
CA ASP A 130 12.24 18.90 1.08
C ASP A 130 12.39 18.93 -0.45
N LEU A 131 12.37 17.79 -1.14
CA LEU A 131 12.37 17.74 -2.60
C LEU A 131 11.00 18.22 -3.13
N GLU A 132 11.01 19.08 -4.17
CA GLU A 132 9.84 19.88 -4.61
C GLU A 132 8.60 19.02 -4.94
N ASN A 133 8.77 17.87 -5.55
CA ASN A 133 7.67 16.99 -5.96
C ASN A 133 7.43 15.79 -5.05
N VAL A 134 8.09 15.70 -3.90
CA VAL A 134 7.79 14.70 -2.87
C VAL A 134 6.59 15.18 -2.05
N ILE A 135 5.46 14.49 -2.15
CA ILE A 135 4.16 14.93 -1.61
C ILE A 135 3.54 13.96 -0.62
N ALA A 136 4.04 12.74 -0.53
CA ALA A 136 3.47 11.71 0.33
C ALA A 136 4.54 10.72 0.83
N ILE A 137 4.22 10.09 1.94
CA ILE A 137 4.98 8.94 2.46
C ILE A 137 4.01 7.81 2.84
N LYS A 138 4.29 6.61 2.37
CA LYS A 138 3.72 5.37 2.91
C LYS A 138 4.71 4.79 3.89
N GLU A 139 4.43 4.93 5.18
CA GLU A 139 5.23 4.38 6.25
C GLU A 139 4.85 2.91 6.45
N ASP A 140 5.82 2.01 6.36
CA ASP A 140 5.63 0.55 6.39
C ASP A 140 6.65 -0.18 7.29
N ALA A 141 7.24 0.52 8.27
CA ALA A 141 8.14 -0.08 9.25
C ALA A 141 7.40 -1.00 10.23
N LYS A 142 6.10 -0.76 10.45
CA LYS A 142 5.22 -1.54 11.35
C LYS A 142 5.70 -1.52 12.81
N LYS A 143 6.19 -0.37 13.25
CA LYS A 143 6.66 -0.11 14.60
C LYS A 143 5.96 1.15 15.11
N ASP A 144 5.01 1.02 16.03
CA ASP A 144 4.16 2.12 16.50
C ASP A 144 4.93 3.36 16.93
N GLU A 145 6.04 3.18 17.68
CA GLU A 145 6.87 4.30 18.14
C GLU A 145 7.57 5.02 16.98
N TYR A 146 8.04 4.29 15.99
CA TYR A 146 8.66 4.87 14.80
C TYR A 146 7.63 5.56 13.91
N THR A 147 6.49 4.92 13.67
CA THR A 147 5.36 5.48 12.93
C THR A 147 4.89 6.79 13.54
N ASP A 148 4.81 6.88 14.88
CA ASP A 148 4.44 8.13 15.57
C ASP A 148 5.48 9.24 15.35
N LYS A 149 6.77 8.92 15.44
CA LYS A 149 7.85 9.89 15.18
C LYS A 149 7.84 10.40 13.74
N VAL A 150 7.72 9.50 12.76
CA VAL A 150 7.66 9.85 11.34
C VAL A 150 6.44 10.70 11.03
N SER A 151 5.26 10.29 11.50
CA SER A 151 4.03 11.02 11.25
C SER A 151 4.05 12.42 11.83
N ARG A 152 4.47 12.59 13.08
CA ARG A 152 4.61 13.92 13.71
C ARG A 152 5.61 14.83 12.99
N LYS A 153 6.69 14.25 12.47
CA LYS A 153 7.74 15.01 11.78
C LYS A 153 7.31 15.52 10.41
N LEU A 154 6.47 14.75 9.71
CA LEU A 154 6.20 14.96 8.29
C LEU A 154 4.77 15.38 7.95
N CYS A 155 3.80 15.26 8.87
CA CYS A 155 2.37 15.45 8.55
C CYS A 155 2.01 16.85 8.05
N ASP A 156 2.79 17.87 8.36
CA ASP A 156 2.55 19.25 7.89
C ASP A 156 3.03 19.48 6.45
N ARG A 157 3.82 18.56 5.90
CA ARG A 157 4.42 18.69 4.56
C ARG A 157 4.01 17.57 3.60
N LEU A 158 3.82 16.36 4.12
CA LEU A 158 3.50 15.18 3.33
C LEU A 158 2.18 14.57 3.75
N ALA A 159 1.46 14.00 2.80
CA ALA A 159 0.38 13.08 3.10
C ALA A 159 0.96 11.80 3.71
N VAL A 160 0.73 11.56 5.00
CA VAL A 160 1.21 10.37 5.70
C VAL A 160 0.19 9.24 5.58
N ILE A 161 0.61 8.15 4.94
CA ILE A 161 -0.17 6.92 4.74
C ILE A 161 0.47 5.82 5.57
N THR A 162 -0.28 5.26 6.51
CA THR A 162 0.21 4.14 7.33
C THR A 162 -0.17 2.79 6.75
N SER A 163 0.50 1.73 7.19
CA SER A 163 0.18 0.37 6.79
C SER A 163 0.47 -0.64 7.90
N GLY A 164 -0.12 -1.82 7.81
CA GLY A 164 0.14 -2.91 8.74
C GLY A 164 -1.04 -3.26 9.64
N TYR A 165 -0.81 -4.29 10.47
CA TYR A 165 -1.79 -4.77 11.44
C TYR A 165 -2.00 -3.76 12.56
N GLY A 166 -3.26 -3.55 12.94
CA GLY A 166 -3.59 -2.72 14.09
C GLY A 166 -3.51 -1.21 13.84
N MET A 167 -3.10 -0.76 12.64
CA MET A 167 -3.00 0.67 12.35
C MET A 167 -4.33 1.40 12.52
N LYS A 168 -5.45 0.80 12.17
CA LYS A 168 -6.77 1.41 12.42
C LYS A 168 -7.05 1.62 13.91
N GLN A 169 -6.60 0.74 14.79
CA GLN A 169 -6.69 0.94 16.25
C GLN A 169 -5.89 2.16 16.70
N TRP A 170 -4.69 2.33 16.17
CA TRP A 170 -3.81 3.43 16.50
C TRP A 170 -4.30 4.76 15.90
N MET A 171 -4.73 4.77 14.64
CA MET A 171 -5.19 5.95 13.91
C MET A 171 -6.34 6.70 14.62
N LYS A 172 -7.22 5.99 15.31
CA LYS A 172 -8.34 6.62 16.04
C LYS A 172 -7.89 7.71 17.00
N PHE A 173 -6.67 7.66 17.48
CA PHE A 173 -6.14 8.52 18.52
C PHE A 173 -5.02 9.46 18.04
N THR A 174 -4.69 9.47 16.75
CA THR A 174 -3.66 10.34 16.22
C THR A 174 -4.15 11.26 15.09
N PRO A 175 -3.88 12.57 15.18
CA PRO A 175 -4.21 13.52 14.11
C PRO A 175 -3.11 13.62 13.04
N HIS A 176 -2.01 12.89 13.18
CA HIS A 176 -0.81 13.05 12.34
C HIS A 176 -0.77 12.11 11.13
N VAL A 177 -1.83 11.37 10.88
CA VAL A 177 -1.97 10.44 9.75
C VAL A 177 -3.13 10.91 8.88
N HIS A 178 -2.98 10.78 7.57
CA HIS A 178 -4.00 11.22 6.61
C HIS A 178 -4.78 10.05 6.02
N SER A 179 -4.16 8.88 5.94
CA SER A 179 -4.77 7.68 5.33
C SER A 179 -4.01 6.41 5.74
N TRP A 180 -4.49 5.29 5.24
CA TRP A 180 -3.84 3.99 5.42
C TRP A 180 -3.97 3.13 4.18
N LEU A 181 -3.08 2.16 4.03
CA LEU A 181 -3.18 1.12 3.02
C LEU A 181 -3.62 -0.19 3.66
N SER A 182 -4.72 -0.76 3.21
CA SER A 182 -5.30 -2.00 3.73
C SER A 182 -5.43 -3.08 2.66
N GLY A 183 -5.19 -4.33 3.07
CA GLY A 183 -5.43 -5.49 2.20
C GLY A 183 -6.92 -5.77 1.97
N SER A 184 -7.79 -5.43 2.91
CA SER A 184 -9.23 -5.61 2.79
C SER A 184 -9.86 -4.70 1.74
N GLY A 185 -9.28 -3.52 1.50
CA GLY A 185 -9.70 -2.62 0.42
C GLY A 185 -9.62 -3.26 -0.97
N GLY A 186 -8.77 -4.26 -1.18
CA GLY A 186 -8.65 -4.97 -2.44
C GLY A 186 -9.87 -5.81 -2.81
N PHE A 187 -10.64 -6.30 -1.86
CA PHE A 187 -11.85 -7.11 -2.11
C PHE A 187 -13.15 -6.44 -1.66
N ASN A 188 -13.09 -5.48 -0.75
CA ASN A 188 -14.26 -4.68 -0.35
C ASN A 188 -13.85 -3.26 0.03
N PRO A 189 -13.69 -2.34 -0.93
CA PRO A 189 -13.31 -0.96 -0.67
C PRO A 189 -14.35 -0.18 0.15
N ALA A 190 -15.62 -0.59 0.18
CA ALA A 190 -16.66 0.07 0.95
C ALA A 190 -16.36 0.08 2.46
N ILE A 191 -15.75 -0.99 2.98
CA ILE A 191 -15.32 -1.07 4.40
C ILE A 191 -14.32 0.05 4.72
N GLU A 192 -13.38 0.30 3.81
CA GLU A 192 -12.35 1.31 4.01
C GLU A 192 -12.96 2.72 3.98
N VAL A 193 -13.93 2.96 3.11
CA VAL A 193 -14.67 4.22 3.06
C VAL A 193 -15.49 4.42 4.34
N ASP A 194 -16.23 3.41 4.77
CA ASP A 194 -17.03 3.46 6.01
C ASP A 194 -16.16 3.74 7.24
N PHE A 195 -14.97 3.12 7.32
CA PHE A 195 -14.03 3.40 8.39
C PHE A 195 -13.49 4.83 8.32
N TYR A 196 -13.13 5.30 7.12
CA TYR A 196 -12.61 6.64 6.91
C TYR A 196 -13.62 7.72 7.34
N GLU A 197 -14.89 7.58 6.92
CA GLU A 197 -15.96 8.48 7.28
C GLU A 197 -16.22 8.49 8.81
N ALA A 198 -16.25 7.29 9.42
CA ALA A 198 -16.40 7.16 10.86
C ALA A 198 -15.23 7.82 11.63
N TRP A 199 -14.01 7.60 11.17
CA TRP A 199 -12.82 8.21 11.76
C TRP A 199 -12.85 9.73 11.67
N LEU A 200 -13.16 10.30 10.50
CA LEU A 200 -13.28 11.75 10.32
C LEU A 200 -14.42 12.35 11.18
N ALA A 201 -15.52 11.61 11.35
CA ALA A 201 -16.64 12.02 12.21
C ALA A 201 -16.38 11.83 13.71
N ASN A 202 -15.21 11.24 14.08
CA ASN A 202 -14.90 10.82 15.46
C ASN A 202 -15.94 9.83 16.03
N ASP A 203 -16.55 9.01 15.16
CA ASP A 203 -17.46 7.92 15.54
C ASP A 203 -16.65 6.69 15.94
N ILE A 204 -16.18 6.72 17.18
CA ILE A 204 -15.29 5.67 17.73
C ILE A 204 -16.01 4.33 17.82
N ASP A 205 -17.31 4.31 18.06
CA ASP A 205 -18.10 3.08 18.17
C ASP A 205 -18.17 2.37 16.80
N LYS A 206 -18.45 3.10 15.73
CA LYS A 206 -18.43 2.56 14.36
C LYS A 206 -17.02 2.10 13.95
N CYS A 207 -15.98 2.86 14.30
CA CYS A 207 -14.60 2.44 14.08
C CYS A 207 -14.28 1.10 14.76
N ASN A 208 -14.68 0.95 16.02
CA ASN A 208 -14.49 -0.28 16.79
C ASN A 208 -15.27 -1.45 16.19
N ASP A 209 -16.51 -1.25 15.79
CA ASP A 209 -17.33 -2.28 15.16
C ASP A 209 -16.67 -2.85 13.89
N ILE A 210 -16.16 -1.97 13.01
CA ILE A 210 -15.44 -2.38 11.79
C ILE A 210 -14.15 -3.14 12.12
N ILE A 211 -13.39 -2.67 13.09
CA ILE A 211 -12.14 -3.33 13.52
C ILE A 211 -12.43 -4.71 14.09
N GLU A 212 -13.35 -4.83 15.02
CA GLU A 212 -13.61 -6.07 15.77
C GLU A 212 -14.33 -7.12 14.91
N ASN A 213 -15.27 -6.71 14.07
CA ASN A 213 -16.12 -7.62 13.32
C ASN A 213 -15.60 -7.92 11.90
N VAL A 214 -14.69 -7.11 11.36
CA VAL A 214 -14.16 -7.31 10.00
C VAL A 214 -12.65 -7.42 9.98
N GLU A 215 -11.92 -6.40 10.48
CA GLU A 215 -10.47 -6.35 10.31
C GLU A 215 -9.74 -7.44 11.09
N LEU A 216 -10.02 -7.58 12.38
CA LEU A 216 -9.38 -8.60 13.22
C LEU A 216 -9.70 -10.03 12.76
N PRO A 217 -10.96 -10.40 12.45
CA PRO A 217 -11.26 -11.69 11.85
C PRO A 217 -10.55 -11.92 10.51
N PHE A 218 -10.45 -10.89 9.66
CA PHE A 218 -9.74 -11.00 8.39
C PHE A 218 -8.21 -11.11 8.58
N ASN A 219 -7.64 -10.49 9.60
CA ASN A 219 -6.25 -10.67 9.97
C ASN A 219 -5.95 -12.14 10.30
N THR A 220 -6.88 -12.84 10.98
CA THR A 220 -6.76 -14.27 11.25
C THR A 220 -6.65 -15.10 9.95
N ILE A 221 -7.36 -14.74 8.89
CA ILE A 221 -7.23 -15.38 7.57
C ILE A 221 -5.81 -15.14 7.00
N LYS A 222 -5.31 -13.91 7.08
CA LYS A 222 -3.97 -13.56 6.59
C LYS A 222 -2.87 -14.28 7.37
N ASP A 223 -3.02 -14.41 8.67
CA ASP A 223 -2.07 -15.12 9.54
C ASP A 223 -2.03 -16.62 9.24
N ARG A 224 -3.20 -17.21 9.01
CA ARG A 224 -3.32 -18.64 8.73
C ARG A 224 -2.85 -19.05 7.34
N PHE A 225 -3.19 -18.27 6.31
CA PHE A 225 -2.96 -18.64 4.91
C PHE A 225 -1.87 -17.81 4.22
N GLY A 226 -1.25 -16.89 4.94
CA GLY A 226 -0.30 -15.92 4.41
C GLY A 226 -0.98 -14.71 3.74
N TRP A 227 -0.30 -13.58 3.82
CA TRP A 227 -0.82 -12.29 3.36
C TRP A 227 -1.35 -12.32 1.93
N HIS A 228 -0.49 -12.72 0.98
CA HIS A 228 -0.84 -12.68 -0.45
C HIS A 228 -1.88 -13.74 -0.83
N LEU A 229 -1.70 -14.98 -0.36
CA LEU A 229 -2.63 -16.07 -0.67
C LEU A 229 -4.00 -15.86 -0.03
N GLY A 230 -4.03 -15.35 1.21
CA GLY A 230 -5.25 -15.01 1.92
C GLY A 230 -6.03 -13.91 1.20
N ILE A 231 -5.39 -12.79 0.84
CA ILE A 231 -6.04 -11.68 0.14
C ILE A 231 -6.54 -12.12 -1.24
N LYS A 232 -5.70 -12.77 -2.04
CA LYS A 232 -6.10 -13.20 -3.40
C LYS A 232 -7.25 -14.19 -3.37
N SER A 233 -7.23 -15.11 -2.41
CA SER A 233 -8.33 -16.06 -2.21
C SER A 233 -9.62 -15.36 -1.75
N ALA A 234 -9.52 -14.35 -0.86
CA ALA A 234 -10.66 -13.52 -0.47
C ALA A 234 -11.23 -12.74 -1.66
N MET A 235 -10.37 -12.15 -2.50
CA MET A 235 -10.79 -11.49 -3.75
C MET A 235 -11.53 -12.45 -4.68
N HIS A 236 -11.12 -13.72 -4.75
CA HIS A 236 -11.83 -14.75 -5.52
C HIS A 236 -13.20 -15.07 -4.92
N VAL A 237 -13.28 -15.24 -3.61
CA VAL A 237 -14.58 -15.47 -2.90
C VAL A 237 -15.55 -14.31 -3.17
N MET A 238 -15.05 -13.08 -3.22
CA MET A 238 -15.85 -11.88 -3.52
C MET A 238 -16.13 -11.69 -5.01
N GLY A 239 -15.65 -12.59 -5.89
CA GLY A 239 -15.88 -12.53 -7.34
C GLY A 239 -15.09 -11.42 -8.05
N VAL A 240 -14.03 -10.90 -7.42
CA VAL A 240 -13.23 -9.81 -7.99
C VAL A 240 -12.24 -10.33 -9.03
N MET A 241 -11.59 -11.48 -8.75
CA MET A 241 -10.59 -12.06 -9.63
C MET A 241 -10.45 -13.58 -9.45
N SER A 242 -9.70 -14.23 -10.35
CA SER A 242 -9.31 -15.64 -10.19
C SER A 242 -8.27 -15.80 -9.09
N ARG A 243 -8.33 -16.93 -8.34
CA ARG A 243 -7.27 -17.29 -7.38
C ARG A 243 -6.04 -17.94 -8.01
N GLN A 244 -6.05 -18.15 -9.32
CA GLN A 244 -4.92 -18.74 -10.04
C GLN A 244 -3.67 -17.87 -9.90
N GLU A 245 -2.53 -18.49 -9.62
CA GLU A 245 -1.23 -17.82 -9.52
C GLU A 245 -0.39 -18.04 -10.77
N ARG A 246 0.55 -17.13 -11.01
CA ARG A 246 1.59 -17.29 -12.03
C ARG A 246 2.75 -18.11 -11.46
N MET A 247 3.27 -19.03 -12.26
CA MET A 247 4.50 -19.77 -11.90
C MET A 247 5.67 -18.83 -11.56
N PRO A 248 6.50 -19.14 -10.55
CA PRO A 248 6.54 -20.38 -9.76
C PRO A 248 5.59 -20.41 -8.55
N LEU A 249 4.77 -19.39 -8.36
CA LEU A 249 3.82 -19.31 -7.25
C LEU A 249 2.69 -20.32 -7.44
N GLN A 250 2.14 -20.79 -6.33
CA GLN A 250 1.02 -21.70 -6.30
C GLN A 250 -0.18 -21.06 -5.59
N GLN A 251 -1.37 -21.34 -6.08
CA GLN A 251 -2.59 -20.96 -5.39
C GLN A 251 -2.76 -21.74 -4.06
N LEU A 252 -3.58 -21.20 -3.18
CA LEU A 252 -3.95 -21.89 -1.93
C LEU A 252 -4.55 -23.27 -2.25
N PRO A 253 -4.11 -24.35 -1.59
CA PRO A 253 -4.67 -25.69 -1.77
C PRO A 253 -6.19 -25.73 -1.55
N ASP A 254 -6.91 -26.61 -2.25
CA ASP A 254 -8.37 -26.61 -2.26
C ASP A 254 -9.00 -26.80 -0.87
N ASN A 255 -8.39 -27.59 0.00
CA ASN A 255 -8.89 -27.78 1.37
C ASN A 255 -8.74 -26.49 2.20
N ASP A 256 -7.61 -25.79 2.06
CA ASP A 256 -7.37 -24.53 2.74
C ASP A 256 -8.25 -23.42 2.18
N PHE A 257 -8.48 -23.43 0.86
CA PHE A 257 -9.40 -22.51 0.23
C PHE A 257 -10.85 -22.68 0.75
N LYS A 258 -11.35 -23.91 0.89
CA LYS A 258 -12.67 -24.18 1.50
C LYS A 258 -12.76 -23.66 2.95
N ASN A 259 -11.68 -23.80 3.72
CA ASN A 259 -11.62 -23.26 5.07
C ASN A 259 -11.68 -21.71 5.04
N LEU A 260 -10.97 -21.07 4.11
CA LEU A 260 -11.01 -19.63 3.93
C LEU A 260 -12.41 -19.17 3.51
N GLU A 261 -13.08 -19.85 2.58
CA GLU A 261 -14.46 -19.54 2.19
C GLU A 261 -15.40 -19.54 3.40
N LYS A 262 -15.29 -20.56 4.27
CA LYS A 262 -16.08 -20.64 5.50
C LYS A 262 -15.79 -19.48 6.45
N MET A 263 -14.52 -19.12 6.65
CA MET A 263 -14.14 -17.97 7.49
C MET A 263 -14.69 -16.65 6.91
N MET A 264 -14.63 -16.48 5.59
CA MET A 264 -15.23 -15.30 4.94
C MET A 264 -16.74 -15.24 5.10
N GLU A 265 -17.42 -16.39 5.06
CA GLU A 265 -18.86 -16.47 5.31
C GLU A 265 -19.20 -16.11 6.77
N GLU A 266 -18.43 -16.58 7.74
CA GLU A 266 -18.60 -16.23 9.15
C GLU A 266 -18.42 -14.71 9.38
N ILE A 267 -17.44 -14.07 8.73
CA ILE A 267 -17.25 -12.61 8.78
C ILE A 267 -18.45 -11.90 8.16
N SER A 268 -18.92 -12.36 6.99
CA SER A 268 -20.08 -11.78 6.30
C SER A 268 -21.36 -11.85 7.14
N ASN A 269 -21.51 -12.88 7.96
CA ASN A 269 -22.66 -13.03 8.85
C ASN A 269 -22.60 -12.09 10.08
N ARG A 270 -21.40 -11.61 10.44
CA ARG A 270 -21.21 -10.66 11.56
C ARG A 270 -21.31 -9.21 11.11
N SER A 271 -20.98 -8.95 9.84
CA SER A 271 -20.87 -7.58 9.32
C SER A 271 -21.65 -7.39 8.02
N PRO A 272 -22.53 -6.37 7.96
CA PRO A 272 -23.25 -6.03 6.73
C PRO A 272 -22.33 -5.54 5.60
N TYR A 273 -21.08 -5.21 5.90
CA TYR A 273 -20.10 -4.67 4.95
C TYR A 273 -19.48 -5.71 4.01
N LEU A 274 -19.48 -6.99 4.38
CA LEU A 274 -18.96 -8.07 3.55
C LEU A 274 -20.09 -8.76 2.78
N VAL A 275 -20.61 -8.10 1.78
CA VAL A 275 -21.63 -8.69 0.87
C VAL A 275 -20.91 -9.40 -0.26
N ARG A 276 -21.15 -10.73 -0.40
CA ARG A 276 -20.73 -11.47 -1.61
C ARG A 276 -21.41 -10.86 -2.83
N ARG A 277 -20.64 -10.59 -3.88
CA ARG A 277 -21.26 -10.37 -5.19
C ARG A 277 -22.00 -11.66 -5.58
N THR A 278 -23.30 -11.61 -5.71
CA THR A 278 -24.05 -12.67 -6.37
C THR A 278 -23.50 -12.81 -7.79
N LYS A 279 -23.13 -14.04 -8.15
CA LYS A 279 -22.67 -14.41 -9.50
C LYS A 279 -23.73 -14.07 -10.53
#